data_762f13999bac007f918f7e963ee17cfb
#
_entry.id   762f13999bac007f918f7e963ee17cfb
#
_cell.length_a   1.000
_cell.length_b   1.000
_cell.length_c   1.000
_cell.angle_alpha   90.00
_cell.angle_beta   90.00
_cell.angle_gamma   90.00
#
_symmetry.space_group_name_H-M   'P 1'
#
loop_
_entity.id
_entity.type
_entity.pdbx_description
1 polymer ?
#
loop_
_entity_poly.entity_id
_entity_poly.type
_entity_poly.pdbx_seq_one_letter_code
_entity_poly.pdbx_strand_id
1 'polypeptide(L)'
;MCIRDSTKTVWSIANKGRDDHPAVFPLEIPHRLTKLFSFYGDTVLDPFAGTGTTARAAIPLGRRVVCVEQNDEYANIIRKECSLLRNGHAEHFAPLEVVTGDSRNLSFLSNDSVGLVVTSPPYWDKADYGDGENNIGNINHYGAFLEGIKPVFEECYRVLTPGRKMCVVTANVNQHTDQGLLTFPLATDFAVLLRNIGFVMVNEIIWSKDGTGGKWGSFGAQRPIFGSYPFPPNFLFKNVHEYVLIFAKPSLTKTKGPKVKPYAALMGGVEQIAPFDPSGPYGRNPQLPTKM
;
A
#
# COMPACT_ATOMS: atom_id res chain seq x y z
N MET A 1 -21.58 -7.36 6.35
CA MET A 1 -20.98 -6.29 5.50
C MET A 1 -21.73 -6.29 4.18
N CYS A 2 -22.33 -5.15 3.83
CA CYS A 2 -23.05 -5.02 2.56
C CYS A 2 -22.04 -4.84 1.40
N ILE A 3 -22.16 -5.63 0.32
CA ILE A 3 -21.31 -5.51 -0.87
C ILE A 3 -21.36 -4.09 -1.44
N ARG A 4 -22.54 -3.43 -1.40
CA ARG A 4 -22.70 -2.06 -1.88
C ARG A 4 -21.77 -1.05 -1.19
N ASP A 5 -21.50 -1.21 0.11
CA ASP A 5 -20.62 -0.29 0.84
C ASP A 5 -19.14 -0.57 0.55
N SER A 6 -18.80 -1.81 0.20
CA SER A 6 -17.44 -2.18 -0.18
C SER A 6 -17.06 -1.73 -1.60
N THR A 7 -18.04 -1.44 -2.46
CA THR A 7 -17.82 -0.99 -3.86
C THR A 7 -17.87 0.53 -4.03
N LYS A 8 -18.02 1.29 -2.95
CA LYS A 8 -17.85 2.75 -2.98
C LYS A 8 -16.35 3.11 -3.01
N THR A 9 -16.04 4.26 -3.60
CA THR A 9 -14.65 4.78 -3.65
C THR A 9 -14.23 5.56 -2.42
N VAL A 10 -15.12 5.72 -1.43
CA VAL A 10 -14.80 6.30 -0.12
C VAL A 10 -15.22 5.31 0.97
N TRP A 11 -14.24 4.92 1.79
CA TRP A 11 -14.44 4.06 2.95
C TRP A 11 -14.20 4.82 4.24
N SER A 12 -15.23 5.00 5.05
CA SER A 12 -15.09 5.54 6.40
C SER A 12 -14.80 4.38 7.36
N ILE A 13 -13.54 4.19 7.70
CA ILE A 13 -13.07 3.09 8.57
C ILE A 13 -12.21 3.68 9.67
N ALA A 14 -12.58 3.42 10.93
CA ALA A 14 -11.82 3.87 12.08
C ALA A 14 -10.43 3.25 12.11
N ASN A 15 -9.41 4.08 12.32
CA ASN A 15 -8.07 3.60 12.58
C ASN A 15 -7.95 3.19 14.06
N LYS A 16 -8.16 1.91 14.32
CA LYS A 16 -7.87 1.29 15.61
C LYS A 16 -6.42 0.80 15.55
N GLY A 17 -5.48 1.64 15.96
CA GLY A 17 -4.08 1.23 16.11
C GLY A 17 -3.96 0.01 17.03
N ARG A 18 -2.88 -0.72 16.88
CA ARG A 18 -2.43 -1.74 17.85
C ARG A 18 -1.26 -1.15 18.64
N ASP A 19 -1.18 -1.51 19.92
CA ASP A 19 -0.11 -1.02 20.80
C ASP A 19 1.26 -1.64 20.47
N ASP A 20 1.26 -2.77 19.76
CA ASP A 20 2.43 -3.58 19.41
C ASP A 20 3.05 -3.26 18.03
N HIS A 21 2.46 -2.35 17.25
CA HIS A 21 3.01 -1.95 15.95
C HIS A 21 2.60 -0.52 15.56
N PRO A 22 3.54 0.35 15.16
CA PRO A 22 3.28 1.78 14.90
C PRO A 22 2.43 2.06 13.65
N ALA A 23 2.38 1.14 12.69
CA ALA A 23 1.81 1.38 11.37
C ALA A 23 0.88 0.24 10.90
N VAL A 24 -0.19 -0.07 11.67
CA VAL A 24 -1.17 -1.11 11.30
C VAL A 24 -2.40 -0.48 10.68
N PHE A 25 -2.75 -0.91 9.47
CA PHE A 25 -4.04 -0.57 8.87
C PHE A 25 -5.17 -1.48 9.40
N PRO A 26 -6.44 -1.01 9.44
CA PRO A 26 -7.56 -1.77 9.98
C PRO A 26 -7.82 -3.08 9.24
N LEU A 27 -8.12 -4.14 9.98
CA LEU A 27 -8.45 -5.47 9.44
C LEU A 27 -9.55 -5.43 8.38
N GLU A 28 -10.47 -4.48 8.47
CA GLU A 28 -11.58 -4.34 7.52
C GLU A 28 -11.11 -4.04 6.10
N ILE A 29 -9.99 -3.33 5.92
CA ILE A 29 -9.44 -3.01 4.60
C ILE A 29 -9.03 -4.29 3.84
N PRO A 30 -8.07 -5.10 4.31
CA PRO A 30 -7.68 -6.31 3.62
C PRO A 30 -8.82 -7.35 3.55
N HIS A 31 -9.74 -7.36 4.52
CA HIS A 31 -10.92 -8.21 4.47
C HIS A 31 -11.84 -7.85 3.29
N ARG A 32 -12.12 -6.56 3.06
CA ARG A 32 -12.90 -6.10 1.90
C ARG A 32 -12.19 -6.43 0.60
N LEU A 33 -10.91 -6.10 0.49
CA LEU A 33 -10.10 -6.33 -0.72
C LEU A 33 -10.02 -7.81 -1.07
N THR A 34 -9.79 -8.68 -0.07
CA THR A 34 -9.75 -10.14 -0.26
C THR A 34 -11.08 -10.67 -0.79
N LYS A 35 -12.21 -10.23 -0.22
CA LYS A 35 -13.55 -10.61 -0.70
C LYS A 35 -13.86 -10.14 -2.12
N LEU A 36 -13.43 -8.92 -2.46
CA LEU A 36 -13.74 -8.33 -3.76
C LEU A 36 -12.87 -8.88 -4.89
N PHE A 37 -11.62 -9.25 -4.61
CA PHE A 37 -10.61 -9.48 -5.66
C PHE A 37 -9.96 -10.86 -5.65
N SER A 38 -10.42 -11.79 -4.79
CA SER A 38 -9.91 -13.17 -4.81
C SER A 38 -11.03 -14.18 -4.65
N PHE A 39 -10.76 -15.43 -5.07
CA PHE A 39 -11.62 -16.57 -4.88
C PHE A 39 -11.16 -17.42 -3.69
N TYR A 40 -12.02 -18.31 -3.22
CA TYR A 40 -11.67 -19.35 -2.26
C TYR A 40 -10.50 -20.18 -2.84
N GLY A 41 -9.48 -20.46 -2.02
CA GLY A 41 -8.29 -21.19 -2.42
C GLY A 41 -7.22 -20.39 -3.17
N ASP A 42 -7.51 -19.14 -3.58
CA ASP A 42 -6.48 -18.26 -4.16
C ASP A 42 -5.36 -17.95 -3.16
N THR A 43 -4.16 -17.71 -3.67
CA THR A 43 -3.03 -17.23 -2.87
C THR A 43 -3.06 -15.71 -2.76
N VAL A 44 -3.04 -15.19 -1.53
CA VAL A 44 -2.91 -13.77 -1.20
C VAL A 44 -1.49 -13.52 -0.71
N LEU A 45 -0.78 -12.59 -1.33
CA LEU A 45 0.57 -12.17 -0.97
C LEU A 45 0.53 -10.81 -0.27
N ASP A 46 1.27 -10.71 0.85
CA ASP A 46 1.64 -9.44 1.46
C ASP A 46 3.17 -9.38 1.61
N PRO A 47 3.86 -8.59 0.74
CA PRO A 47 5.32 -8.47 0.78
C PRO A 47 5.83 -7.54 1.90
N PHE A 48 4.96 -6.85 2.64
CA PHE A 48 5.29 -6.02 3.80
C PHE A 48 4.32 -6.35 4.94
N ALA A 49 4.40 -7.59 5.42
CA ALA A 49 3.34 -8.18 6.23
C ALA A 49 3.20 -7.59 7.64
N GLY A 50 4.25 -6.95 8.17
CA GLY A 50 4.24 -6.41 9.53
C GLY A 50 3.80 -7.47 10.55
N THR A 51 2.77 -7.19 11.33
CA THR A 51 2.17 -8.14 12.28
C THR A 51 1.06 -9.01 11.67
N GLY A 52 0.90 -9.05 10.33
CA GLY A 52 0.04 -10.02 9.63
C GLY A 52 -1.43 -9.64 9.53
N THR A 53 -1.77 -8.36 9.40
CA THR A 53 -3.16 -7.92 9.25
C THR A 53 -3.82 -8.53 8.01
N THR A 54 -3.10 -8.61 6.89
CA THR A 54 -3.58 -9.28 5.67
C THR A 54 -3.84 -10.76 5.88
N ALA A 55 -2.94 -11.46 6.58
CA ALA A 55 -3.11 -12.89 6.88
C ALA A 55 -4.36 -13.14 7.74
N ARG A 56 -4.54 -12.36 8.82
CA ARG A 56 -5.72 -12.45 9.68
C ARG A 56 -7.03 -12.18 8.94
N ALA A 57 -6.99 -11.37 7.89
CA ALA A 57 -8.17 -11.10 7.07
C ALA A 57 -8.45 -12.22 6.06
N ALA A 58 -7.41 -12.80 5.44
CA ALA A 58 -7.54 -13.69 4.31
C ALA A 58 -7.74 -15.18 4.72
N ILE A 59 -7.07 -15.64 5.78
CA ILE A 59 -7.17 -17.03 6.26
C ILE A 59 -8.62 -17.44 6.58
N PRO A 60 -9.41 -16.67 7.37
CA PRO A 60 -10.80 -17.05 7.67
C PRO A 60 -11.72 -17.02 6.44
N LEU A 61 -11.28 -16.40 5.36
CA LEU A 61 -11.99 -16.39 4.08
C LEU A 61 -11.59 -17.56 3.17
N GLY A 62 -10.75 -18.49 3.64
CA GLY A 62 -10.30 -19.66 2.90
C GLY A 62 -9.26 -19.38 1.81
N ARG A 63 -8.46 -18.31 1.97
CA ARG A 63 -7.35 -17.99 1.05
C ARG A 63 -6.04 -18.52 1.62
N ARG A 64 -5.18 -19.06 0.74
CA ARG A 64 -3.78 -19.30 1.09
C ARG A 64 -3.10 -17.96 1.29
N VAL A 65 -2.18 -17.86 2.23
CA VAL A 65 -1.50 -16.58 2.49
C VAL A 65 0.00 -16.78 2.49
N VAL A 66 0.68 -15.90 1.79
CA VAL A 66 2.14 -15.75 1.84
C VAL A 66 2.44 -14.36 2.40
N CYS A 67 3.15 -14.34 3.53
CA CYS A 67 3.62 -13.14 4.19
C CYS A 67 5.14 -13.07 4.09
N VAL A 68 5.67 -11.94 3.63
CA VAL A 68 7.11 -11.67 3.71
C VAL A 68 7.30 -10.52 4.68
N GLU A 69 8.20 -10.73 5.65
CA GLU A 69 8.50 -9.76 6.68
C GLU A 69 10.00 -9.83 7.02
N GLN A 70 10.66 -8.67 7.05
CA GLN A 70 12.09 -8.60 7.32
C GLN A 70 12.40 -8.72 8.82
N ASN A 71 11.51 -8.25 9.67
CA ASN A 71 11.67 -8.30 11.12
C ASN A 71 11.23 -9.66 11.67
N ASP A 72 12.17 -10.39 12.27
CA ASP A 72 11.93 -11.71 12.88
C ASP A 72 10.84 -11.70 13.96
N GLU A 73 10.77 -10.65 14.77
CA GLU A 73 9.78 -10.54 15.84
C GLU A 73 8.37 -10.44 15.23
N TYR A 74 8.19 -9.62 14.21
CA TYR A 74 6.91 -9.50 13.51
C TYR A 74 6.54 -10.78 12.78
N ALA A 75 7.50 -11.43 12.12
CA ALA A 75 7.27 -12.73 11.49
C ALA A 75 6.81 -13.79 12.51
N ASN A 76 7.38 -13.79 13.72
CA ASN A 76 6.98 -14.69 14.80
C ASN A 76 5.59 -14.35 15.36
N ILE A 77 5.22 -13.06 15.43
CA ILE A 77 3.85 -12.63 15.77
C ILE A 77 2.86 -13.20 14.76
N ILE A 78 3.14 -13.09 13.46
CA ILE A 78 2.28 -13.66 12.41
C ILE A 78 2.09 -15.16 12.62
N ARG A 79 3.18 -15.91 12.80
CA ARG A 79 3.13 -17.37 13.01
C ARG A 79 2.28 -17.73 14.21
N LYS A 80 2.47 -17.03 15.33
CA LYS A 80 1.73 -17.27 16.58
C LYS A 80 0.24 -16.93 16.44
N GLU A 81 -0.09 -15.72 16.00
CA GLU A 81 -1.50 -15.28 15.91
C GLU A 81 -2.29 -16.09 14.89
N CYS A 82 -1.71 -16.38 13.73
CA CYS A 82 -2.40 -17.17 12.72
C CYS A 82 -2.50 -18.65 13.06
N SER A 83 -1.60 -19.21 13.88
CA SER A 83 -1.74 -20.56 14.41
C SER A 83 -2.97 -20.67 15.34
N LEU A 84 -3.23 -19.66 16.16
CA LEU A 84 -4.41 -19.61 17.03
C LEU A 84 -5.72 -19.56 16.25
N LEU A 85 -5.75 -18.88 15.10
CA LEU A 85 -6.91 -18.88 14.23
C LEU A 85 -7.22 -20.28 13.66
N ARG A 86 -6.20 -21.13 13.50
CA ARG A 86 -6.31 -22.49 12.92
C ARG A 86 -6.74 -23.54 13.95
N ASN A 87 -6.45 -23.35 15.23
CA ASN A 87 -6.68 -24.36 16.29
C ASN A 87 -8.18 -24.65 16.57
N GLY A 88 -9.11 -23.82 16.10
CA GLY A 88 -10.54 -24.05 16.22
C GLY A 88 -11.15 -24.92 15.12
N HIS A 89 -10.53 -25.01 13.93
CA HIS A 89 -11.07 -25.70 12.75
C HIS A 89 -9.96 -26.07 11.77
N ALA A 90 -8.99 -26.85 12.21
CA ALA A 90 -7.75 -27.16 11.46
C ALA A 90 -7.97 -27.70 10.03
N GLU A 91 -9.10 -28.38 9.78
CA GLU A 91 -9.40 -29.00 8.48
C GLU A 91 -9.91 -28.00 7.41
N HIS A 92 -10.25 -26.75 7.81
CA HIS A 92 -10.90 -25.79 6.93
C HIS A 92 -10.06 -24.54 6.63
N PHE A 93 -8.89 -24.39 7.25
CA PHE A 93 -8.06 -23.20 7.04
C PHE A 93 -6.99 -23.42 5.95
N ALA A 94 -6.92 -22.48 5.04
CA ALA A 94 -5.94 -22.48 3.98
C ALA A 94 -4.49 -22.30 4.52
N PRO A 95 -3.47 -22.82 3.81
CA PRO A 95 -2.08 -22.71 4.23
C PRO A 95 -1.62 -21.28 4.44
N LEU A 96 -0.80 -21.07 5.48
CA LEU A 96 -0.05 -19.84 5.72
C LEU A 96 1.44 -20.17 5.56
N GLU A 97 2.12 -19.36 4.77
CA GLU A 97 3.56 -19.34 4.65
C GLU A 97 4.08 -17.98 5.15
N VAL A 98 5.03 -17.99 6.06
CA VAL A 98 5.69 -16.78 6.59
C VAL A 98 7.18 -16.89 6.32
N VAL A 99 7.64 -16.07 5.39
CA VAL A 99 9.04 -15.97 4.99
C VAL A 99 9.67 -14.77 5.70
N THR A 100 10.69 -15.02 6.51
CA THR A 100 11.51 -13.92 7.03
C THR A 100 12.55 -13.58 5.99
N GLY A 101 12.48 -12.35 5.44
CA GLY A 101 13.40 -11.97 4.36
C GLY A 101 13.03 -10.66 3.65
N ASP A 102 13.79 -10.41 2.61
CA ASP A 102 13.69 -9.21 1.78
C ASP A 102 12.74 -9.44 0.60
N SER A 103 11.70 -8.64 0.53
CA SER A 103 10.65 -8.74 -0.52
C SER A 103 11.11 -8.31 -1.92
N ARG A 104 12.32 -7.77 -2.05
CA ARG A 104 12.97 -7.56 -3.36
C ARG A 104 13.34 -8.87 -4.04
N ASN A 105 13.26 -10.00 -3.32
CA ASN A 105 13.52 -11.34 -3.84
C ASN A 105 12.38 -12.29 -3.44
N LEU A 106 11.44 -12.52 -4.33
CA LEU A 106 10.36 -13.50 -4.20
C LEU A 106 10.60 -14.75 -5.07
N SER A 107 11.86 -15.13 -5.29
CA SER A 107 12.23 -16.25 -6.18
C SER A 107 11.66 -17.62 -5.75
N PHE A 108 11.24 -17.77 -4.49
CA PHE A 108 10.53 -18.94 -3.99
C PHE A 108 9.08 -19.03 -4.51
N LEU A 109 8.52 -17.96 -5.07
CA LEU A 109 7.23 -17.96 -5.75
C LEU A 109 7.41 -18.04 -7.26
N SER A 110 6.67 -18.94 -7.89
CA SER A 110 6.65 -19.07 -9.35
C SER A 110 5.97 -17.85 -9.99
N ASN A 111 6.30 -17.58 -11.26
CA ASN A 111 5.58 -16.59 -12.05
C ASN A 111 4.09 -16.94 -12.09
N ASP A 112 3.24 -15.90 -12.08
CA ASP A 112 1.79 -16.05 -12.27
C ASP A 112 1.09 -16.99 -11.27
N SER A 113 1.64 -17.12 -10.04
CA SER A 113 1.15 -18.04 -8.99
C SER A 113 0.28 -17.39 -7.91
N VAL A 114 0.24 -16.05 -7.86
CA VAL A 114 -0.46 -15.28 -6.84
C VAL A 114 -1.80 -14.75 -7.40
N GLY A 115 -2.88 -14.96 -6.64
CA GLY A 115 -4.23 -14.51 -7.01
C GLY A 115 -4.54 -13.06 -6.62
N LEU A 116 -3.88 -12.55 -5.58
CA LEU A 116 -4.09 -11.18 -5.09
C LEU A 116 -2.87 -10.72 -4.30
N VAL A 117 -2.47 -9.47 -4.49
CA VAL A 117 -1.52 -8.78 -3.61
C VAL A 117 -2.27 -7.72 -2.82
N VAL A 118 -2.15 -7.73 -1.49
CA VAL A 118 -2.66 -6.69 -0.58
C VAL A 118 -1.54 -6.31 0.36
N THR A 119 -1.11 -5.05 0.31
CA THR A 119 0.05 -4.62 1.05
C THR A 119 -0.02 -3.15 1.46
N SER A 120 0.71 -2.80 2.52
CA SER A 120 0.96 -1.43 2.95
C SER A 120 2.47 -1.27 3.09
N PRO A 121 3.16 -0.84 2.02
CA PRO A 121 4.60 -0.63 2.07
C PRO A 121 4.96 0.49 3.06
N PRO A 122 6.22 0.61 3.46
CA PRO A 122 6.67 1.75 4.25
C PRO A 122 6.26 3.09 3.62
N TYR A 123 5.86 4.05 4.44
CA TYR A 123 5.50 5.41 3.99
C TYR A 123 6.71 6.34 4.09
N TRP A 124 7.82 5.94 3.48
CA TRP A 124 9.09 6.63 3.55
C TRP A 124 9.48 6.90 5.02
N ASP A 125 9.94 8.08 5.41
CA ASP A 125 10.43 8.49 6.73
C ASP A 125 9.29 8.74 7.77
N LYS A 126 8.26 7.86 7.84
CA LYS A 126 7.09 8.06 8.74
C LYS A 126 7.07 7.19 9.98
N ALA A 127 7.75 6.09 10.00
CA ALA A 127 7.82 5.19 11.14
C ALA A 127 9.22 4.63 11.26
N ASP A 128 9.60 4.31 12.48
CA ASP A 128 10.79 3.52 12.74
C ASP A 128 10.48 2.05 12.40
N TYR A 129 11.15 1.55 11.38
CA TYR A 129 11.01 0.16 10.92
C TYR A 129 12.13 -0.75 11.43
N GLY A 130 12.96 -0.27 12.40
CA GLY A 130 14.10 -0.99 12.98
C GLY A 130 15.41 -0.82 12.22
N ASP A 131 16.51 -1.25 12.83
CA ASP A 131 17.89 -0.94 12.41
C ASP A 131 18.48 -1.84 11.29
N GLY A 132 17.65 -2.54 10.51
CA GLY A 132 18.13 -3.43 9.45
C GLY A 132 18.85 -2.64 8.33
N GLU A 133 20.10 -3.02 8.01
CA GLU A 133 20.92 -2.37 6.96
C GLU A 133 20.26 -2.31 5.58
N ASN A 134 19.34 -3.23 5.29
CA ASN A 134 18.62 -3.33 4.01
C ASN A 134 17.17 -2.86 4.10
N ASN A 135 16.79 -2.15 5.17
CA ASN A 135 15.41 -1.73 5.38
C ASN A 135 15.06 -0.54 4.47
N ILE A 136 14.13 -0.76 3.54
CA ILE A 136 13.65 0.28 2.61
C ILE A 136 13.06 1.47 3.38
N GLY A 137 12.42 1.23 4.52
CA GLY A 137 11.82 2.26 5.37
C GLY A 137 12.85 3.24 5.99
N ASN A 138 14.14 2.87 6.03
CA ASN A 138 15.22 3.69 6.57
C ASN A 138 15.92 4.56 5.53
N ILE A 139 15.46 4.53 4.27
CA ILE A 139 16.04 5.34 3.21
C ILE A 139 15.54 6.79 3.34
N ASN A 140 16.38 7.69 3.82
CA ASN A 140 16.01 9.09 4.09
C ASN A 140 15.79 9.92 2.83
N HIS A 141 16.44 9.57 1.71
CA HIS A 141 16.29 10.29 0.46
C HIS A 141 15.07 9.76 -0.32
N TYR A 142 14.08 10.63 -0.59
CA TYR A 142 12.80 10.24 -1.18
C TYR A 142 12.93 9.51 -2.52
N GLY A 143 13.77 10.03 -3.43
CA GLY A 143 14.01 9.38 -4.72
C GLY A 143 14.67 8.00 -4.58
N ALA A 144 15.65 7.87 -3.67
CA ALA A 144 16.30 6.59 -3.40
C ALA A 144 15.32 5.59 -2.75
N PHE A 145 14.38 6.06 -1.93
CA PHE A 145 13.31 5.23 -1.39
C PHE A 145 12.42 4.67 -2.51
N LEU A 146 12.01 5.49 -3.47
CA LEU A 146 11.20 5.03 -4.62
C LEU A 146 11.96 4.02 -5.50
N GLU A 147 13.25 4.23 -5.72
CA GLU A 147 14.10 3.24 -6.41
C GLU A 147 14.30 1.95 -5.58
N GLY A 148 14.38 2.06 -4.25
CA GLY A 148 14.52 0.93 -3.36
C GLY A 148 13.27 0.03 -3.29
N ILE A 149 12.08 0.60 -3.42
CA ILE A 149 10.82 -0.17 -3.39
C ILE A 149 10.45 -0.76 -4.76
N LYS A 150 10.95 -0.21 -5.84
CA LYS A 150 10.65 -0.64 -7.21
C LYS A 150 10.86 -2.14 -7.43
N PRO A 151 11.98 -2.77 -7.02
CA PRO A 151 12.19 -4.22 -7.18
C PRO A 151 11.10 -5.06 -6.50
N VAL A 152 10.54 -4.62 -5.37
CA VAL A 152 9.44 -5.32 -4.70
C VAL A 152 8.19 -5.30 -5.59
N PHE A 153 7.88 -4.17 -6.20
CA PHE A 153 6.73 -4.06 -7.09
C PHE A 153 6.93 -4.84 -8.40
N GLU A 154 8.17 -4.93 -8.91
CA GLU A 154 8.53 -5.77 -10.06
C GLU A 154 8.33 -7.25 -9.74
N GLU A 155 8.76 -7.73 -8.56
CA GLU A 155 8.50 -9.08 -8.09
C GLU A 155 7.00 -9.35 -7.90
N CYS A 156 6.25 -8.41 -7.32
CA CYS A 156 4.79 -8.52 -7.23
C CYS A 156 4.15 -8.64 -8.63
N TYR A 157 4.64 -7.90 -9.62
CA TYR A 157 4.17 -8.02 -11.00
C TYR A 157 4.48 -9.39 -11.58
N ARG A 158 5.69 -9.90 -11.37
CA ARG A 158 6.13 -11.21 -11.86
C ARG A 158 5.25 -12.34 -11.33
N VAL A 159 5.01 -12.36 -10.01
CA VAL A 159 4.28 -13.47 -9.36
C VAL A 159 2.76 -13.37 -9.50
N LEU A 160 2.21 -12.18 -9.75
CA LEU A 160 0.77 -11.97 -9.88
C LEU A 160 0.25 -12.57 -11.19
N THR A 161 -0.81 -13.36 -11.11
CA THR A 161 -1.48 -13.94 -12.27
C THR A 161 -2.10 -12.86 -13.18
N PRO A 162 -1.98 -12.93 -14.51
CA PRO A 162 -2.61 -11.99 -15.42
C PRO A 162 -4.12 -11.82 -15.18
N GLY A 163 -4.58 -10.57 -15.17
CA GLY A 163 -5.96 -10.20 -14.85
C GLY A 163 -6.24 -10.01 -13.35
N ARG A 164 -5.35 -10.45 -12.48
CA ARG A 164 -5.48 -10.32 -11.03
C ARG A 164 -5.06 -8.94 -10.52
N LYS A 165 -5.32 -8.66 -9.25
CA LYS A 165 -5.20 -7.32 -8.65
C LYS A 165 -4.05 -7.24 -7.65
N MET A 166 -3.44 -6.05 -7.63
CA MET A 166 -2.57 -5.59 -6.57
C MET A 166 -3.21 -4.37 -5.91
N CYS A 167 -3.35 -4.41 -4.59
CA CYS A 167 -3.93 -3.34 -3.78
C CYS A 167 -2.85 -2.79 -2.84
N VAL A 168 -2.55 -1.51 -2.97
CA VAL A 168 -1.52 -0.82 -2.17
C VAL A 168 -2.19 0.21 -1.29
N VAL A 169 -2.07 0.04 0.03
CA VAL A 169 -2.49 1.04 1.02
C VAL A 169 -1.32 2.00 1.24
N THR A 170 -1.55 3.30 1.07
CA THR A 170 -0.52 4.32 1.19
C THR A 170 -1.11 5.68 1.53
N ALA A 171 -0.25 6.63 1.91
CA ALA A 171 -0.63 8.03 2.16
C ALA A 171 0.44 8.97 1.62
N ASN A 172 0.04 10.21 1.31
CA ASN A 172 0.99 11.28 1.08
C ASN A 172 1.68 11.65 2.39
N VAL A 173 2.94 12.05 2.30
CA VAL A 173 3.82 12.26 3.45
C VAL A 173 4.13 13.74 3.62
N ASN A 174 3.77 14.30 4.77
CA ASN A 174 4.17 15.65 5.14
C ASN A 174 5.53 15.62 5.84
N GLN A 175 6.48 16.41 5.36
CA GLN A 175 7.82 16.51 5.90
C GLN A 175 8.23 17.96 6.08
N HIS A 176 8.85 18.27 7.23
CA HIS A 176 9.47 19.56 7.45
C HIS A 176 10.78 19.67 6.65
N THR A 177 10.89 20.73 5.89
CA THR A 177 12.06 21.05 5.08
C THR A 177 12.51 22.47 5.36
N ASP A 178 13.63 22.88 4.79
CA ASP A 178 14.10 24.29 4.78
C ASP A 178 13.13 25.24 4.06
N GLN A 179 12.19 24.69 3.29
CA GLN A 179 11.13 25.44 2.60
C GLN A 179 9.80 25.45 3.36
N GLY A 180 9.78 24.91 4.57
CA GLY A 180 8.59 24.74 5.39
C GLY A 180 8.04 23.32 5.35
N LEU A 181 6.74 23.17 5.68
CA LEU A 181 6.06 21.87 5.63
C LEU A 181 5.61 21.58 4.20
N LEU A 182 6.23 20.58 3.57
CA LEU A 182 5.90 20.13 2.22
C LEU A 182 5.19 18.78 2.26
N THR A 183 4.37 18.52 1.24
CA THR A 183 3.72 17.22 1.02
C THR A 183 4.42 16.50 -0.11
N PHE A 184 4.98 15.33 0.18
CA PHE A 184 5.52 14.41 -0.81
C PHE A 184 4.38 13.51 -1.31
N PRO A 185 4.09 13.49 -2.63
CA PRO A 185 2.90 12.87 -3.19
C PRO A 185 3.09 11.35 -3.39
N LEU A 186 3.39 10.61 -2.33
CA LEU A 186 3.76 9.20 -2.37
C LEU A 186 2.73 8.32 -3.08
N ALA A 187 1.43 8.58 -2.89
CA ALA A 187 0.38 7.83 -3.56
C ALA A 187 0.43 8.01 -5.09
N THR A 188 0.69 9.23 -5.56
CA THR A 188 0.84 9.53 -6.98
C THR A 188 2.11 8.89 -7.56
N ASP A 189 3.22 8.99 -6.84
CA ASP A 189 4.50 8.44 -7.30
C ASP A 189 4.47 6.91 -7.34
N PHE A 190 3.81 6.25 -6.39
CA PHE A 190 3.52 4.82 -6.48
C PHE A 190 2.65 4.48 -7.69
N ALA A 191 1.65 5.30 -8.00
CA ALA A 191 0.82 5.08 -9.18
C ALA A 191 1.62 5.20 -10.48
N VAL A 192 2.53 6.15 -10.58
CA VAL A 192 3.44 6.30 -11.74
C VAL A 192 4.40 5.11 -11.80
N LEU A 193 5.03 4.75 -10.69
CA LEU A 193 5.99 3.65 -10.62
C LEU A 193 5.36 2.31 -11.04
N LEU A 194 4.19 1.98 -10.50
CA LEU A 194 3.45 0.75 -10.83
C LEU A 194 3.03 0.70 -12.30
N ARG A 195 2.61 1.83 -12.88
CA ARG A 195 2.29 1.91 -14.30
C ARG A 195 3.51 1.70 -15.18
N ASN A 196 4.66 2.25 -14.80
CA ASN A 196 5.92 2.06 -15.53
C ASN A 196 6.41 0.61 -15.49
N ILE A 197 6.10 -0.16 -14.44
CA ILE A 197 6.35 -1.60 -14.35
C ILE A 197 5.43 -2.40 -15.31
N GLY A 198 4.26 -1.86 -15.64
CA GLY A 198 3.32 -2.50 -16.58
C GLY A 198 1.94 -2.80 -15.98
N PHE A 199 1.69 -2.40 -14.73
CA PHE A 199 0.35 -2.47 -14.17
C PHE A 199 -0.61 -1.47 -14.85
N VAL A 200 -1.90 -1.78 -14.83
CA VAL A 200 -2.95 -0.83 -15.20
C VAL A 200 -3.73 -0.42 -13.96
N MET A 201 -3.93 0.87 -13.77
CA MET A 201 -4.74 1.37 -12.66
C MET A 201 -6.21 1.06 -12.91
N VAL A 202 -6.86 0.42 -11.95
CA VAL A 202 -8.28 0.03 -12.02
C VAL A 202 -9.15 1.02 -11.27
N ASN A 203 -8.71 1.41 -10.07
CA ASN A 203 -9.45 2.34 -9.21
C ASN A 203 -8.55 2.91 -8.12
N GLU A 204 -9.05 3.93 -7.45
CA GLU A 204 -8.53 4.51 -6.23
C GLU A 204 -9.66 4.59 -5.20
N ILE A 205 -9.37 4.19 -3.96
CA ILE A 205 -10.29 4.30 -2.85
C ILE A 205 -9.69 5.25 -1.82
N ILE A 206 -10.47 6.20 -1.37
CA ILE A 206 -10.13 7.07 -0.25
C ILE A 206 -10.55 6.38 1.05
N TRP A 207 -9.57 6.01 1.86
CA TRP A 207 -9.83 5.58 3.21
C TRP A 207 -9.92 6.80 4.12
N SER A 208 -11.16 7.26 4.39
CA SER A 208 -11.43 8.36 5.29
C SER A 208 -11.33 7.92 6.75
N LYS A 209 -10.54 8.64 7.54
CA LYS A 209 -10.40 8.50 8.99
C LYS A 209 -11.24 9.54 9.74
N ASP A 210 -11.78 10.53 9.03
CA ASP A 210 -12.54 11.62 9.61
C ASP A 210 -13.91 11.16 10.10
N GLY A 211 -14.36 11.67 11.25
CA GLY A 211 -15.64 11.31 11.85
C GLY A 211 -15.74 9.88 12.38
N THR A 212 -14.66 9.09 12.35
CA THR A 212 -14.68 7.68 12.73
C THR A 212 -14.42 7.41 14.22
N GLY A 213 -14.17 8.46 15.02
CA GLY A 213 -13.92 8.35 16.47
C GLY A 213 -12.58 7.70 16.85
N GLY A 214 -11.74 7.34 15.88
CA GLY A 214 -10.40 6.80 16.11
C GLY A 214 -9.37 7.87 16.49
N LYS A 215 -8.14 7.46 16.84
CA LYS A 215 -7.01 8.34 17.23
C LYS A 215 -6.74 9.45 16.21
N TRP A 216 -7.14 9.29 14.97
CA TRP A 216 -6.98 10.20 13.83
C TRP A 216 -8.30 10.83 13.37
N GLY A 217 -9.42 10.51 14.01
CA GLY A 217 -10.73 11.05 13.68
C GLY A 217 -10.96 12.45 14.26
N SER A 218 -12.03 13.13 13.78
CA SER A 218 -12.38 14.51 14.17
C SER A 218 -12.66 14.69 15.65
N PHE A 219 -13.10 13.62 16.34
CA PHE A 219 -13.35 13.62 17.78
C PHE A 219 -12.13 13.20 18.61
N GLY A 220 -11.01 12.85 17.99
CA GLY A 220 -9.77 12.52 18.70
C GLY A 220 -9.02 13.76 19.17
N ALA A 221 -8.07 13.56 20.08
CA ALA A 221 -7.21 14.59 20.68
C ALA A 221 -6.27 15.30 19.67
N GLN A 222 -6.45 15.13 18.38
CA GLN A 222 -5.66 15.84 17.39
C GLN A 222 -6.05 17.31 17.36
N ARG A 223 -5.11 18.13 17.79
CA ARG A 223 -5.22 19.58 17.63
C ARG A 223 -5.28 19.92 16.15
N PRO A 224 -6.17 20.83 15.74
CA PRO A 224 -6.11 21.40 14.40
C PRO A 224 -4.71 21.94 14.13
N ILE A 225 -4.20 21.68 12.91
CA ILE A 225 -2.95 22.27 12.47
C ILE A 225 -3.30 23.63 11.87
N PHE A 226 -3.05 24.71 12.61
CA PHE A 226 -3.39 26.04 12.14
C PHE A 226 -2.23 26.78 11.48
N GLY A 227 -1.06 26.14 11.38
CA GLY A 227 0.11 26.83 10.86
C GLY A 227 0.40 28.10 11.67
N SER A 228 0.44 29.22 11.00
CA SER A 228 0.63 30.53 11.61
C SER A 228 -0.68 31.32 11.74
N TYR A 229 -1.79 30.66 12.15
CA TYR A 229 -3.04 31.35 12.42
C TYR A 229 -2.82 32.54 13.37
N PRO A 230 -3.40 33.73 13.15
CA PRO A 230 -4.41 34.05 12.12
C PRO A 230 -3.80 34.63 10.81
N PHE A 231 -2.57 34.33 10.50
CA PHE A 231 -1.83 34.92 9.37
C PHE A 231 -1.91 34.06 8.11
N PRO A 232 -2.90 34.25 7.20
CA PRO A 232 -2.81 33.69 5.88
C PRO A 232 -1.58 34.26 5.14
N PRO A 233 -0.89 33.50 4.25
CA PRO A 233 -1.31 32.27 3.58
C PRO A 233 -0.83 30.96 4.24
N ASN A 234 -0.40 30.97 5.50
CA ASN A 234 0.29 29.87 6.15
C ASN A 234 -0.64 28.84 6.84
N PHE A 235 -1.86 28.71 6.39
CA PHE A 235 -2.75 27.65 6.87
C PHE A 235 -2.29 26.27 6.40
N LEU A 236 -2.34 25.29 7.30
CA LEU A 236 -2.01 23.90 7.03
C LEU A 236 -3.28 23.03 7.01
N PHE A 237 -3.30 22.06 6.12
CA PHE A 237 -4.37 21.08 6.03
C PHE A 237 -4.05 19.84 6.85
N LYS A 238 -5.05 19.32 7.56
CA LYS A 238 -4.94 18.07 8.30
C LYS A 238 -5.22 16.91 7.35
N ASN A 239 -4.28 15.97 7.23
CA ASN A 239 -4.48 14.75 6.47
C ASN A 239 -5.40 13.79 7.24
N VAL A 240 -6.64 13.65 6.80
CA VAL A 240 -7.67 12.80 7.43
C VAL A 240 -8.00 11.56 6.60
N HIS A 241 -7.22 11.26 5.59
CA HIS A 241 -7.41 10.11 4.73
C HIS A 241 -6.09 9.46 4.31
N GLU A 242 -6.22 8.24 3.84
CA GLU A 242 -5.20 7.49 3.10
C GLU A 242 -5.81 6.94 1.81
N TYR A 243 -5.01 6.33 0.98
CA TYR A 243 -5.39 5.80 -0.33
C TYR A 243 -5.29 4.28 -0.32
N VAL A 244 -6.21 3.63 -1.04
CA VAL A 244 -6.06 2.25 -1.46
C VAL A 244 -6.01 2.27 -2.99
N LEU A 245 -4.82 2.13 -3.54
CA LEU A 245 -4.59 2.11 -4.99
C LEU A 245 -4.80 0.69 -5.49
N ILE A 246 -5.65 0.53 -6.52
CA ILE A 246 -6.00 -0.77 -7.08
C ILE A 246 -5.47 -0.87 -8.49
N PHE A 247 -4.57 -1.80 -8.70
CA PHE A 247 -3.95 -2.09 -9.99
C PHE A 247 -4.29 -3.51 -10.45
N ALA A 248 -4.15 -3.73 -11.75
CA ALA A 248 -4.25 -5.06 -12.34
C ALA A 248 -3.01 -5.35 -13.18
N LYS A 249 -2.51 -6.59 -13.14
CA LYS A 249 -1.66 -7.11 -14.19
C LYS A 249 -2.53 -7.30 -15.43
N PRO A 250 -2.12 -6.80 -16.62
CA PRO A 250 -2.94 -6.92 -17.83
C PRO A 250 -3.37 -8.36 -18.09
N SER A 251 -4.63 -8.55 -18.47
CA SER A 251 -5.15 -9.87 -18.82
C SER A 251 -4.66 -10.30 -20.19
N LEU A 252 -4.36 -11.59 -20.34
CA LEU A 252 -4.09 -12.20 -21.64
C LEU A 252 -5.34 -12.25 -22.52
N THR A 253 -6.53 -12.35 -21.91
CA THR A 253 -7.81 -12.33 -22.59
C THR A 253 -8.34 -10.92 -22.68
N LYS A 254 -8.52 -10.42 -23.92
CA LYS A 254 -9.05 -9.08 -24.16
C LYS A 254 -10.58 -9.10 -24.15
N THR A 255 -11.18 -8.16 -23.44
CA THR A 255 -12.63 -7.88 -23.54
C THR A 255 -12.95 -7.36 -24.94
N LYS A 256 -14.05 -7.83 -25.52
CA LYS A 256 -14.54 -7.41 -26.83
C LYS A 256 -15.93 -6.81 -26.70
N GLY A 257 -16.28 -5.88 -27.58
CA GLY A 257 -17.61 -5.29 -27.65
C GLY A 257 -17.62 -3.93 -28.37
N PRO A 258 -18.78 -3.43 -28.81
CA PRO A 258 -18.88 -2.21 -29.64
C PRO A 258 -18.44 -0.93 -28.89
N LYS A 259 -18.45 -0.94 -27.55
CA LYS A 259 -18.01 0.20 -26.72
C LYS A 259 -16.62 0.00 -26.12
N VAL A 260 -15.94 -1.13 -26.43
CA VAL A 260 -14.63 -1.42 -25.89
C VAL A 260 -13.55 -0.78 -26.76
N LYS A 261 -12.80 0.16 -26.19
CA LYS A 261 -11.64 0.80 -26.84
C LYS A 261 -10.36 0.05 -26.51
N PRO A 262 -9.42 -0.14 -27.44
CA PRO A 262 -8.11 -0.71 -27.15
C PRO A 262 -7.37 0.16 -26.13
N TYR A 263 -6.88 -0.44 -25.05
CA TYR A 263 -6.14 0.28 -24.01
C TYR A 263 -4.93 1.05 -24.57
N ALA A 264 -4.14 0.40 -25.42
CA ALA A 264 -2.98 1.04 -26.06
C ALA A 264 -3.33 2.29 -26.87
N ALA A 265 -4.51 2.28 -27.53
CA ALA A 265 -4.97 3.45 -28.31
C ALA A 265 -5.38 4.63 -27.41
N LEU A 266 -5.82 4.35 -26.16
CA LEU A 266 -6.17 5.38 -25.18
C LEU A 266 -4.95 5.92 -24.44
N MET A 267 -3.88 5.12 -24.36
CA MET A 267 -2.64 5.46 -23.65
C MET A 267 -1.60 6.08 -24.56
N GLY A 268 -1.88 6.25 -25.86
CA GLY A 268 -0.97 6.89 -26.80
C GLY A 268 -0.48 8.26 -26.30
N GLY A 269 0.84 8.47 -26.22
CA GLY A 269 1.46 9.68 -25.69
C GLY A 269 1.69 9.71 -24.18
N VAL A 270 1.12 8.80 -23.40
CA VAL A 270 1.38 8.68 -21.95
C VAL A 270 2.79 8.12 -21.69
N GLU A 271 3.35 7.41 -22.64
CA GLU A 271 4.75 6.96 -22.64
C GLU A 271 5.78 8.12 -22.58
N GLN A 272 5.32 9.34 -22.86
CA GLN A 272 6.11 10.57 -22.74
C GLN A 272 6.07 11.19 -21.34
N ILE A 273 5.26 10.68 -20.42
CA ILE A 273 5.41 11.02 -19.00
C ILE A 273 6.69 10.33 -18.57
N ALA A 274 7.73 11.12 -18.44
CA ALA A 274 9.04 10.63 -18.03
C ALA A 274 8.91 9.74 -16.80
N PRO A 275 9.62 8.61 -16.73
CA PRO A 275 9.74 7.87 -15.49
C PRO A 275 10.22 8.83 -14.40
N PHE A 276 9.86 8.55 -13.16
CA PHE A 276 10.35 9.32 -12.01
C PHE A 276 11.87 9.51 -12.16
N ASP A 277 12.29 10.77 -12.26
CA ASP A 277 13.71 11.13 -12.28
C ASP A 277 14.17 11.38 -10.84
N PRO A 278 14.96 10.46 -10.24
CA PRO A 278 15.45 10.64 -8.87
C PRO A 278 16.38 11.86 -8.75
N SER A 279 16.86 12.41 -9.86
CA SER A 279 17.62 13.66 -9.89
C SER A 279 16.73 14.91 -10.03
N GLY A 280 15.43 14.74 -10.19
CA GLY A 280 14.44 15.81 -10.28
C GLY A 280 14.24 16.58 -8.98
N PRO A 281 13.26 17.50 -8.91
CA PRO A 281 13.09 18.42 -7.77
C PRO A 281 12.90 17.72 -6.43
N TYR A 282 12.37 16.50 -6.40
CA TYR A 282 12.29 15.68 -5.19
C TYR A 282 13.55 14.85 -4.91
N GLY A 283 14.47 14.76 -5.86
CA GLY A 283 15.75 14.04 -5.78
C GLY A 283 16.95 14.95 -5.53
N ARG A 284 16.82 16.24 -5.75
CA ARG A 284 17.84 17.24 -5.41
C ARG A 284 17.24 18.18 -4.37
N ASN A 285 18.05 18.53 -3.38
CA ASN A 285 17.71 19.65 -2.50
C ASN A 285 17.56 20.90 -3.42
N PRO A 286 16.36 21.43 -3.67
CA PRO A 286 16.23 22.56 -4.56
C PRO A 286 16.91 23.74 -3.88
N GLN A 287 18.02 24.21 -4.45
CA GLN A 287 18.50 25.54 -4.12
C GLN A 287 17.44 26.53 -4.60
N LEU A 288 16.54 26.91 -3.71
CA LEU A 288 15.64 27.99 -4.02
C LEU A 288 16.45 29.29 -4.27
N PRO A 289 16.01 30.12 -5.20
CA PRO A 289 16.61 31.42 -5.37
C PRO A 289 16.55 32.15 -4.02
N THR A 290 17.71 32.46 -3.50
CA THR A 290 17.88 33.40 -2.40
C THR A 290 17.00 34.61 -2.67
N LYS A 291 16.18 34.96 -1.70
CA LYS A 291 15.26 36.09 -1.63
C LYS A 291 15.59 37.21 -2.62
N MET A 292 14.61 37.60 -3.44
CA MET A 292 14.44 39.02 -3.76
C MET A 292 13.76 39.75 -2.61
#